data_884b8ffee18669043c510d61dfcedba9
#
_entry.id   884b8ffee18669043c510d61dfcedba9
#
_cell.length_a   1.000
_cell.length_b   1.000
_cell.length_c   1.000
_cell.angle_alpha   90.00
_cell.angle_beta   90.00
_cell.angle_gamma   90.00
#
_symmetry.space_group_name_H-M   'P 1'
#
loop_
_entity.id
_entity.type
_entity.pdbx_description
1 polymer ?
#
loop_
_entity_poly.entity_id
_entity_poly.type
_entity_poly.pdbx_seq_one_letter_code
_entity_poly.pdbx_strand_id
1 'polypeptide(L)'
;MCSVLSLPLKKDSTMKKLILLTWGLLAVAPIVLAKYPVGVSLGTVKTPNSENLARIKEAGVDYVEVTFNYFWRNAPENECYTRAYEVKKRIDEAGLKVWSCHLPFSRQLDISVLDPQQREENVLFMERMIRLAAIFDPQRLVLHPSSEPIADNERETRMQNSANSIGRLALAAKEIGVMLCIENLPRTCLGRNSDEILQLIANYPEVMVCFDSNHLLKEDHAHFFEQVGNRIGTIHASDYDRKDERHWLPGKGIIDWSDFLRKLKQSGYNGVFMYEIRSSEVDSIQQIVKAHHRIVLGKQK
;
A
#
# COMPACT_ATOMS: atom_id res chain seq x y z
N MET A 1 -92.08 11.50 12.24
CA MET A 1 -92.66 10.37 11.48
C MET A 1 -91.47 9.60 10.88
N CYS A 2 -91.43 8.35 11.10
CA CYS A 2 -90.60 7.26 10.68
C CYS A 2 -89.69 6.68 11.77
N SER A 3 -90.18 5.56 12.18
CA SER A 3 -89.62 4.66 13.18
C SER A 3 -88.31 3.97 12.75
N VAL A 4 -87.43 3.83 13.69
CA VAL A 4 -86.21 3.03 13.52
C VAL A 4 -86.35 1.76 14.35
N LEU A 5 -86.31 0.64 13.69
CA LEU A 5 -86.29 -0.68 14.28
C LEU A 5 -84.84 -1.06 14.67
N SER A 6 -84.73 -1.42 15.94
CA SER A 6 -83.52 -2.01 16.50
C SER A 6 -83.50 -3.51 16.39
N LEU A 7 -82.39 -4.11 15.92
CA LEU A 7 -82.13 -5.54 15.98
C LEU A 7 -80.85 -5.81 16.76
N PRO A 8 -80.81 -6.89 17.54
CA PRO A 8 -79.74 -7.08 18.55
C PRO A 8 -78.50 -7.79 17.97
N LEU A 9 -77.32 -7.31 18.45
CA LEU A 9 -76.04 -7.93 18.17
C LEU A 9 -75.80 -9.19 19.01
N LYS A 10 -75.63 -10.32 18.35
CA LYS A 10 -75.07 -11.53 18.96
C LYS A 10 -73.59 -11.38 19.17
N LYS A 11 -73.17 -11.58 20.42
CA LYS A 11 -71.80 -11.84 20.80
C LYS A 11 -71.37 -13.23 20.32
N ASP A 12 -70.34 -13.32 19.52
CA ASP A 12 -69.64 -14.58 19.34
C ASP A 12 -68.18 -14.41 19.71
N SER A 13 -67.74 -15.19 20.69
CA SER A 13 -66.40 -15.21 21.31
C SER A 13 -65.62 -16.27 20.64
N THR A 14 -64.58 -15.91 19.93
CA THR A 14 -63.33 -16.73 19.86
C THR A 14 -62.26 -16.00 19.04
N MET A 15 -61.56 -15.09 19.69
CA MET A 15 -60.29 -14.61 19.13
C MET A 15 -59.16 -15.54 19.58
N LYS A 16 -58.82 -16.50 18.74
CA LYS A 16 -57.59 -17.25 18.86
C LYS A 16 -56.42 -16.29 18.50
N LYS A 17 -55.63 -15.97 19.51
CA LYS A 17 -54.35 -15.24 19.34
C LYS A 17 -53.38 -16.13 18.55
N LEU A 18 -53.21 -15.81 17.28
CA LEU A 18 -52.14 -16.35 16.44
C LEU A 18 -50.85 -15.53 16.71
N ILE A 19 -49.99 -16.07 17.56
CA ILE A 19 -48.65 -15.49 17.77
C ILE A 19 -47.81 -15.98 16.59
N LEU A 20 -47.62 -15.13 15.59
CA LEU A 20 -46.59 -15.34 14.57
C LEU A 20 -45.22 -15.05 15.20
N LEU A 21 -44.49 -16.09 15.54
CA LEU A 21 -43.07 -16.01 15.77
C LEU A 21 -42.38 -15.82 14.41
N THR A 22 -42.11 -14.58 14.05
CA THR A 22 -41.17 -14.26 12.95
C THR A 22 -39.74 -14.52 13.46
N TRP A 23 -39.22 -15.70 13.14
CA TRP A 23 -37.81 -15.95 13.22
C TRP A 23 -37.15 -15.10 12.15
N GLY A 24 -36.57 -13.95 12.56
CA GLY A 24 -35.68 -13.19 11.73
C GLY A 24 -34.41 -14.03 11.46
N LEU A 25 -34.38 -14.70 10.32
CA LEU A 25 -33.11 -15.15 9.75
C LEU A 25 -32.23 -13.92 9.51
N LEU A 26 -31.38 -13.61 10.45
CA LEU A 26 -30.21 -12.79 10.18
C LEU A 26 -29.39 -13.55 9.12
N ALA A 27 -29.61 -13.21 7.85
CA ALA A 27 -28.74 -13.64 6.79
C ALA A 27 -27.36 -13.03 7.08
N VAL A 28 -26.48 -13.80 7.69
CA VAL A 28 -25.05 -13.50 7.75
C VAL A 28 -24.61 -13.55 6.29
N ALA A 29 -24.57 -12.38 5.65
CA ALA A 29 -23.98 -12.27 4.32
C ALA A 29 -22.58 -12.89 4.41
N PRO A 30 -22.22 -13.81 3.51
CA PRO A 30 -20.85 -14.35 3.49
C PRO A 30 -19.92 -13.15 3.37
N ILE A 31 -18.98 -13.03 4.31
CA ILE A 31 -17.89 -12.05 4.21
C ILE A 31 -17.12 -12.48 2.95
N VAL A 32 -17.44 -11.86 1.83
CA VAL A 32 -16.61 -11.98 0.63
C VAL A 32 -15.31 -11.29 0.99
N LEU A 33 -14.31 -12.07 1.37
CA LEU A 33 -12.95 -11.58 1.54
C LEU A 33 -12.56 -10.90 0.22
N ALA A 34 -12.25 -9.61 0.29
CA ALA A 34 -11.82 -8.87 -0.89
C ALA A 34 -10.61 -9.62 -1.47
N LYS A 35 -10.74 -10.07 -2.71
CA LYS A 35 -9.66 -10.77 -3.40
C LYS A 35 -8.71 -9.69 -3.93
N TYR A 36 -7.70 -9.35 -3.16
CA TYR A 36 -6.66 -8.44 -3.61
C TYR A 36 -5.83 -9.11 -4.71
N PRO A 37 -5.57 -8.45 -5.84
CA PRO A 37 -4.59 -8.95 -6.81
C PRO A 37 -3.21 -9.04 -6.18
N VAL A 38 -2.44 -10.07 -6.55
CA VAL A 38 -1.06 -10.26 -6.07
C VAL A 38 -0.11 -9.39 -6.87
N GLY A 39 0.73 -8.64 -6.18
CA GLY A 39 1.87 -7.93 -6.73
C GLY A 39 3.17 -8.31 -6.05
N VAL A 40 4.28 -8.17 -6.74
CA VAL A 40 5.63 -8.41 -6.20
C VAL A 40 6.55 -7.26 -6.58
N SER A 41 7.25 -6.70 -5.59
CA SER A 41 8.31 -5.73 -5.86
C SER A 41 9.47 -6.41 -6.60
N LEU A 42 9.97 -5.78 -7.67
CA LEU A 42 11.14 -6.28 -8.40
C LEU A 42 12.42 -6.23 -7.56
N GLY A 43 12.40 -5.56 -6.40
CA GLY A 43 13.43 -5.68 -5.38
C GLY A 43 13.58 -7.11 -4.83
N THR A 44 12.52 -7.92 -4.86
CA THR A 44 12.55 -9.34 -4.47
C THR A 44 13.38 -10.19 -5.43
N VAL A 45 13.42 -9.83 -6.71
CA VAL A 45 14.28 -10.47 -7.71
C VAL A 45 15.49 -9.60 -7.96
N LYS A 46 16.69 -10.17 -7.93
CA LYS A 46 17.93 -9.39 -8.02
C LYS A 46 18.07 -8.62 -9.33
N THR A 47 17.49 -9.13 -10.41
CA THR A 47 17.60 -8.56 -11.76
C THR A 47 16.27 -8.74 -12.49
N PRO A 48 15.67 -7.68 -13.06
CA PRO A 48 14.43 -7.76 -13.84
C PRO A 48 14.73 -8.22 -15.29
N ASN A 49 15.37 -9.37 -15.43
CA ASN A 49 15.60 -10.01 -16.74
C ASN A 49 14.35 -10.81 -17.17
N SER A 50 14.32 -11.22 -18.45
CA SER A 50 13.17 -11.93 -19.02
C SER A 50 12.84 -13.23 -18.29
N GLU A 51 13.86 -13.98 -17.82
CA GLU A 51 13.67 -15.21 -17.07
C GLU A 51 12.96 -14.98 -15.72
N ASN A 52 13.43 -14.01 -14.94
CA ASN A 52 12.83 -13.68 -13.65
C ASN A 52 11.40 -13.14 -13.80
N LEU A 53 11.14 -12.31 -14.82
CA LEU A 53 9.81 -11.79 -15.10
C LEU A 53 8.85 -12.90 -15.56
N ALA A 54 9.30 -13.82 -16.40
CA ALA A 54 8.52 -15.00 -16.76
C ALA A 54 8.16 -15.85 -15.53
N ARG A 55 9.12 -16.11 -14.64
CA ARG A 55 8.88 -16.85 -13.38
C ARG A 55 7.83 -16.15 -12.46
N ILE A 56 7.84 -14.81 -12.43
CA ILE A 56 6.83 -14.05 -11.70
C ILE A 56 5.44 -14.31 -12.30
N LYS A 57 5.32 -14.22 -13.62
CA LYS A 57 4.05 -14.47 -14.32
C LYS A 57 3.57 -15.91 -14.17
N GLU A 58 4.45 -16.88 -14.36
CA GLU A 58 4.17 -18.32 -14.22
C GLU A 58 3.70 -18.68 -12.81
N ALA A 59 4.15 -17.94 -11.78
CA ALA A 59 3.69 -18.10 -10.40
C ALA A 59 2.25 -17.62 -10.20
N GLY A 60 1.63 -16.93 -11.16
CA GLY A 60 0.28 -16.39 -11.07
C GLY A 60 0.23 -14.95 -10.55
N VAL A 61 1.34 -14.22 -10.60
CA VAL A 61 1.39 -12.80 -10.29
C VAL A 61 1.09 -11.98 -11.55
N ASP A 62 0.23 -10.97 -11.42
CA ASP A 62 -0.12 -10.07 -12.51
C ASP A 62 0.52 -8.69 -12.42
N TYR A 63 0.91 -8.26 -11.24
CA TYR A 63 1.39 -6.92 -10.97
C TYR A 63 2.80 -6.91 -10.40
N VAL A 64 3.58 -5.92 -10.81
CA VAL A 64 4.91 -5.67 -10.27
C VAL A 64 5.04 -4.22 -9.81
N GLU A 65 5.93 -4.01 -8.85
CA GLU A 65 6.49 -2.72 -8.53
C GLU A 65 7.89 -2.62 -9.10
N VAL A 66 8.15 -1.53 -9.84
CA VAL A 66 9.47 -1.28 -10.43
C VAL A 66 10.33 -0.48 -9.45
N THR A 67 11.43 -1.06 -8.98
CA THR A 67 12.38 -0.39 -8.07
C THR A 67 13.42 0.39 -8.86
N PHE A 68 13.43 1.71 -8.69
CA PHE A 68 14.27 2.60 -9.48
C PHE A 68 15.76 2.55 -9.14
N ASN A 69 16.14 2.03 -7.98
CA ASN A 69 17.54 1.82 -7.64
C ASN A 69 18.32 0.96 -8.68
N TYR A 70 17.60 0.21 -9.51
CA TYR A 70 18.17 -0.56 -10.61
C TYR A 70 18.66 0.31 -11.77
N PHE A 71 18.06 1.48 -12.05
CA PHE A 71 18.32 2.26 -13.25
C PHE A 71 19.41 3.31 -13.09
N TRP A 72 19.38 4.06 -11.98
CA TRP A 72 20.14 5.29 -11.84
C TRP A 72 21.56 5.11 -11.29
N ARG A 73 21.78 4.03 -10.52
CA ARG A 73 23.11 3.83 -9.90
C ARG A 73 24.18 3.62 -10.96
N ASN A 74 25.24 4.44 -10.88
CA ASN A 74 26.40 4.38 -11.77
C ASN A 74 26.06 4.51 -13.28
N ALA A 75 24.99 5.25 -13.60
CA ALA A 75 24.57 5.47 -14.97
C ALA A 75 24.37 6.98 -15.25
N PRO A 76 24.83 7.49 -16.40
CA PRO A 76 24.44 8.82 -16.86
C PRO A 76 22.93 8.84 -17.20
N GLU A 77 22.35 10.04 -17.18
CA GLU A 77 20.90 10.20 -17.31
C GLU A 77 20.29 9.55 -18.56
N ASN A 78 20.95 9.71 -19.71
CA ASN A 78 20.51 9.09 -20.96
C ASN A 78 20.46 7.56 -20.89
N GLU A 79 21.38 6.95 -20.16
CA GLU A 79 21.41 5.50 -19.93
C GLU A 79 20.26 5.04 -19.02
N CYS A 80 19.85 5.88 -18.07
CA CYS A 80 18.67 5.58 -17.23
C CYS A 80 17.41 5.38 -18.08
N TYR A 81 17.19 6.23 -19.07
CA TYR A 81 16.06 6.08 -20.01
C TYR A 81 16.16 4.80 -20.83
N THR A 82 17.32 4.52 -21.39
CA THR A 82 17.55 3.29 -22.16
C THR A 82 17.25 2.03 -21.33
N ARG A 83 17.80 1.98 -20.11
CA ARG A 83 17.56 0.86 -19.19
C ARG A 83 16.08 0.75 -18.80
N ALA A 84 15.40 1.86 -18.57
CA ALA A 84 13.98 1.87 -18.24
C ALA A 84 13.12 1.31 -19.38
N TYR A 85 13.37 1.73 -20.63
CA TYR A 85 12.67 1.20 -21.81
C TYR A 85 12.92 -0.30 -22.00
N GLU A 86 14.14 -0.77 -21.80
CA GLU A 86 14.45 -2.20 -21.90
C GLU A 86 13.71 -3.03 -20.84
N VAL A 87 13.64 -2.54 -19.58
CA VAL A 87 12.91 -3.24 -18.52
C VAL A 87 11.42 -3.20 -18.79
N LYS A 88 10.87 -2.05 -19.20
CA LYS A 88 9.45 -1.95 -19.58
C LYS A 88 9.09 -2.95 -20.68
N LYS A 89 9.89 -3.01 -21.73
CA LYS A 89 9.69 -3.99 -22.80
C LYS A 89 9.63 -5.43 -22.28
N ARG A 90 10.56 -5.82 -21.39
CA ARG A 90 10.57 -7.17 -20.81
C ARG A 90 9.34 -7.45 -19.92
N ILE A 91 8.88 -6.43 -19.17
CA ILE A 91 7.65 -6.51 -18.36
C ILE A 91 6.45 -6.78 -19.27
N ASP A 92 6.33 -6.05 -20.39
CA ASP A 92 5.24 -6.20 -21.34
C ASP A 92 5.28 -7.57 -22.04
N GLU A 93 6.47 -8.00 -22.49
CA GLU A 93 6.68 -9.32 -23.08
C GLU A 93 6.31 -10.46 -22.11
N ALA A 94 6.52 -10.28 -20.81
CA ALA A 94 6.11 -11.25 -19.79
C ALA A 94 4.59 -11.19 -19.48
N GLY A 95 3.85 -10.21 -20.03
CA GLY A 95 2.43 -10.03 -19.75
C GLY A 95 2.14 -9.56 -18.33
N LEU A 96 3.09 -8.85 -17.70
CA LEU A 96 2.96 -8.24 -16.38
C LEU A 96 2.48 -6.78 -16.49
N LYS A 97 1.83 -6.30 -15.45
CA LYS A 97 1.38 -4.90 -15.33
C LYS A 97 2.17 -4.20 -14.23
N VAL A 98 2.54 -2.95 -14.45
CA VAL A 98 3.16 -2.13 -13.40
C VAL A 98 2.07 -1.49 -12.55
N TRP A 99 2.06 -1.80 -11.26
CA TRP A 99 1.19 -1.17 -10.27
C TRP A 99 1.82 0.11 -9.75
N SER A 100 3.07 0.02 -9.33
CA SER A 100 3.80 1.11 -8.71
C SER A 100 5.23 1.20 -9.21
N CYS A 101 5.80 2.40 -9.11
CA CYS A 101 7.23 2.63 -9.22
C CYS A 101 7.74 3.15 -7.88
N HIS A 102 8.69 2.44 -7.30
CA HIS A 102 9.40 2.88 -6.11
C HIS A 102 10.55 3.78 -6.53
N LEU A 103 10.44 5.07 -6.22
CA LEU A 103 11.44 6.08 -6.55
C LEU A 103 12.79 5.77 -5.89
N PRO A 104 13.91 6.30 -6.41
CA PRO A 104 15.22 6.09 -5.82
C PRO A 104 15.27 6.53 -4.36
N PHE A 105 15.95 5.77 -3.54
CA PHE A 105 16.18 6.11 -2.15
C PHE A 105 17.63 5.82 -1.74
N SER A 106 18.21 6.73 -1.02
CA SER A 106 19.53 6.59 -0.35
C SER A 106 19.78 7.81 0.53
N ARG A 107 20.79 7.75 1.39
CA ARG A 107 21.21 8.92 2.18
C ARG A 107 21.62 10.13 1.31
N GLN A 108 22.15 9.89 0.13
CA GLN A 108 22.57 10.93 -0.80
C GLN A 108 21.38 11.61 -1.51
N LEU A 109 20.22 10.96 -1.54
CA LEU A 109 19.00 11.42 -2.21
C LEU A 109 17.92 11.85 -1.24
N ASP A 110 18.27 12.09 0.01
CA ASP A 110 17.33 12.47 1.07
C ASP A 110 16.76 13.86 0.83
N ILE A 111 15.44 13.94 0.66
CA ILE A 111 14.70 15.18 0.37
C ILE A 111 14.43 16.03 1.61
N SER A 112 14.83 15.58 2.80
CA SER A 112 14.64 16.24 4.10
C SER A 112 15.90 16.93 4.62
N VAL A 113 17.06 16.79 3.96
CA VAL A 113 18.34 17.27 4.47
C VAL A 113 18.31 18.75 4.82
N LEU A 114 19.14 19.13 5.81
CA LEU A 114 19.21 20.51 6.31
C LEU A 114 19.85 21.46 5.29
N ASP A 115 20.86 21.01 4.56
CA ASP A 115 21.51 21.78 3.53
C ASP A 115 20.52 22.10 2.39
N PRO A 116 20.20 23.39 2.15
CA PRO A 116 19.20 23.76 1.18
C PRO A 116 19.64 23.50 -0.27
N GLN A 117 20.94 23.60 -0.58
CA GLN A 117 21.44 23.31 -1.92
C GLN A 117 21.36 21.81 -2.22
N GLN A 118 21.82 20.98 -1.32
CA GLN A 118 21.74 19.52 -1.48
C GLN A 118 20.28 19.06 -1.57
N ARG A 119 19.38 19.66 -0.78
CA ARG A 119 17.96 19.34 -0.85
C ARG A 119 17.36 19.72 -2.20
N GLU A 120 17.68 20.91 -2.73
CA GLU A 120 17.21 21.32 -4.05
C GLU A 120 17.70 20.36 -5.15
N GLU A 121 18.97 19.98 -5.15
CA GLU A 121 19.55 19.01 -6.08
C GLU A 121 18.82 17.64 -6.00
N ASN A 122 18.53 17.18 -4.78
CA ASN A 122 17.82 15.92 -4.56
C ASN A 122 16.37 15.99 -5.07
N VAL A 123 15.67 17.09 -4.83
CA VAL A 123 14.29 17.27 -5.31
C VAL A 123 14.26 17.34 -6.84
N LEU A 124 15.15 18.10 -7.47
CA LEU A 124 15.28 18.14 -8.93
C LEU A 124 15.60 16.78 -9.53
N PHE A 125 16.44 15.99 -8.86
CA PHE A 125 16.70 14.61 -9.27
C PHE A 125 15.44 13.74 -9.18
N MET A 126 14.68 13.83 -8.07
CA MET A 126 13.42 13.08 -7.93
C MET A 126 12.38 13.49 -8.96
N GLU A 127 12.25 14.78 -9.30
CA GLU A 127 11.37 15.23 -10.38
C GLU A 127 11.74 14.59 -11.73
N ARG A 128 13.03 14.44 -12.04
CA ARG A 128 13.46 13.70 -13.24
C ARG A 128 13.09 12.24 -13.18
N MET A 129 13.23 11.59 -12.01
CA MET A 129 12.85 10.18 -11.83
C MET A 129 11.33 9.98 -11.91
N ILE A 130 10.54 10.94 -11.44
CA ILE A 130 9.08 10.93 -11.62
C ILE A 130 8.73 10.98 -13.11
N ARG A 131 9.37 11.88 -13.89
CA ARG A 131 9.16 11.91 -15.34
C ARG A 131 9.61 10.62 -16.04
N LEU A 132 10.70 10.02 -15.60
CA LEU A 132 11.15 8.71 -16.08
C LEU A 132 10.12 7.60 -15.80
N ALA A 133 9.43 7.67 -14.66
CA ALA A 133 8.41 6.69 -14.28
C ALA A 133 7.24 6.62 -15.26
N ALA A 134 6.95 7.67 -16.01
CA ALA A 134 5.91 7.67 -17.03
C ALA A 134 6.11 6.58 -18.10
N ILE A 135 7.36 6.13 -18.35
CA ILE A 135 7.66 5.02 -19.27
C ILE A 135 6.93 3.73 -18.85
N PHE A 136 6.75 3.53 -17.55
CA PHE A 136 6.17 2.31 -16.99
C PHE A 136 4.65 2.35 -16.90
N ASP A 137 4.01 3.51 -17.11
CA ASP A 137 2.57 3.72 -16.96
C ASP A 137 2.04 3.21 -15.59
N PRO A 138 2.67 3.60 -14.46
CA PRO A 138 2.28 3.12 -13.15
C PRO A 138 1.02 3.83 -12.66
N GLN A 139 0.30 3.21 -11.75
CA GLN A 139 -0.80 3.87 -11.06
C GLN A 139 -0.35 4.62 -9.81
N ARG A 140 0.82 4.27 -9.26
CA ARG A 140 1.36 4.80 -8.00
C ARG A 140 2.85 5.06 -8.11
N LEU A 141 3.31 6.10 -7.42
CA LEU A 141 4.72 6.33 -7.12
C LEU A 141 4.92 6.18 -5.61
N VAL A 142 5.94 5.46 -5.19
CA VAL A 142 6.32 5.33 -3.78
C VAL A 142 7.57 6.17 -3.55
N LEU A 143 7.54 7.00 -2.51
CA LEU A 143 8.61 7.93 -2.15
C LEU A 143 8.94 7.81 -0.67
N HIS A 144 10.22 7.65 -0.35
CA HIS A 144 10.73 7.81 1.01
C HIS A 144 10.77 9.28 1.42
N PRO A 145 10.17 9.69 2.54
CA PRO A 145 10.21 11.07 3.01
C PRO A 145 11.58 11.50 3.53
N SER A 146 12.45 10.54 3.84
CA SER A 146 13.79 10.80 4.38
C SER A 146 14.69 9.57 4.32
N SER A 147 15.93 9.71 4.78
CA SER A 147 16.85 8.60 5.08
C SER A 147 17.47 8.78 6.48
N GLU A 148 17.77 7.66 7.13
CA GLU A 148 18.40 7.64 8.45
C GLU A 148 19.94 7.70 8.39
N PRO A 149 20.63 8.08 9.47
CA PRO A 149 20.05 8.48 10.77
C PRO A 149 19.55 9.93 10.79
N ILE A 150 18.51 10.19 11.60
CA ILE A 150 18.03 11.54 11.88
C ILE A 150 18.11 11.78 13.38
N ALA A 151 18.84 12.82 13.78
CA ALA A 151 18.96 13.23 15.16
C ALA A 151 17.67 13.95 15.64
N ASP A 152 17.33 13.79 16.91
CA ASP A 152 16.09 14.35 17.45
C ASP A 152 16.05 15.88 17.38
N ASN A 153 17.19 16.56 17.56
CA ASN A 153 17.29 18.02 17.45
C ASN A 153 17.16 18.55 16.00
N GLU A 154 17.25 17.72 14.99
CA GLU A 154 17.05 18.09 13.59
C GLU A 154 15.62 17.75 13.10
N ARG A 155 14.91 16.91 13.85
CA ARG A 155 13.69 16.25 13.38
C ARG A 155 12.61 17.22 12.92
N GLU A 156 12.31 18.25 13.69
CA GLU A 156 11.28 19.24 13.35
C GLU A 156 11.61 19.95 12.03
N THR A 157 12.85 20.44 11.89
CA THR A 157 13.30 21.11 10.66
C THR A 157 13.25 20.17 9.45
N ARG A 158 13.67 18.93 9.65
CA ARG A 158 13.65 17.93 8.57
C ARG A 158 12.23 17.51 8.19
N MET A 159 11.30 17.45 9.15
CA MET A 159 9.86 17.25 8.86
C MET A 159 9.33 18.37 7.95
N GLN A 160 9.61 19.63 8.28
CA GLN A 160 9.19 20.76 7.46
C GLN A 160 9.83 20.73 6.07
N ASN A 161 11.13 20.45 5.98
CA ASN A 161 11.85 20.32 4.71
C ASN A 161 11.25 19.22 3.82
N SER A 162 11.01 18.04 4.42
CA SER A 162 10.40 16.91 3.72
C SER A 162 8.99 17.24 3.21
N ALA A 163 8.13 17.82 4.05
CA ALA A 163 6.79 18.22 3.65
C ALA A 163 6.81 19.19 2.46
N ASN A 164 7.69 20.19 2.48
CA ASN A 164 7.86 21.14 1.37
C ASN A 164 8.33 20.45 0.08
N SER A 165 9.28 19.51 0.21
CA SER A 165 9.78 18.72 -0.93
C SER A 165 8.69 17.81 -1.50
N ILE A 166 7.89 17.16 -0.64
CA ILE A 166 6.74 16.33 -1.03
C ILE A 166 5.75 17.15 -1.86
N GLY A 167 5.44 18.39 -1.46
CA GLY A 167 4.54 19.25 -2.22
C GLY A 167 4.99 19.50 -3.65
N ARG A 168 6.29 19.74 -3.86
CA ARG A 168 6.86 19.90 -5.21
C ARG A 168 6.78 18.60 -6.01
N LEU A 169 7.13 17.49 -5.40
CA LEU A 169 7.11 16.16 -6.05
C LEU A 169 5.68 15.69 -6.35
N ALA A 170 4.69 16.09 -5.53
CA ALA A 170 3.29 15.85 -5.81
C ALA A 170 2.82 16.56 -7.09
N LEU A 171 3.28 17.79 -7.35
CA LEU A 171 3.00 18.48 -8.59
C LEU A 171 3.60 17.75 -9.80
N ALA A 172 4.86 17.30 -9.70
CA ALA A 172 5.50 16.52 -10.77
C ALA A 172 4.77 15.18 -11.03
N ALA A 173 4.31 14.50 -9.97
CA ALA A 173 3.52 13.27 -10.11
C ALA A 173 2.16 13.55 -10.78
N LYS A 174 1.51 14.65 -10.44
CA LYS A 174 0.27 15.09 -11.07
C LYS A 174 0.43 15.41 -12.56
N GLU A 175 1.56 15.99 -12.96
CA GLU A 175 1.87 16.28 -14.39
C GLU A 175 1.86 15.01 -15.25
N ILE A 176 2.29 13.87 -14.69
CA ILE A 176 2.26 12.58 -15.38
C ILE A 176 0.99 11.75 -15.08
N GLY A 177 0.04 12.32 -14.33
CA GLY A 177 -1.24 11.66 -14.00
C GLY A 177 -1.15 10.51 -13.01
N VAL A 178 -0.11 10.46 -12.17
CA VAL A 178 0.15 9.34 -11.23
C VAL A 178 0.02 9.80 -9.78
N MET A 179 -0.54 8.95 -8.92
CA MET A 179 -0.69 9.22 -7.49
C MET A 179 0.66 9.05 -6.77
N LEU A 180 1.08 10.08 -6.01
CA LEU A 180 2.24 10.00 -5.12
C LEU A 180 1.83 9.40 -3.78
N CYS A 181 2.58 8.39 -3.31
CA CYS A 181 2.40 7.73 -2.03
C CYS A 181 3.68 7.87 -1.19
N ILE A 182 3.54 8.40 0.03
CA ILE A 182 4.67 8.53 0.96
C ILE A 182 4.71 7.30 1.85
N GLU A 183 5.87 6.66 1.92
CA GLU A 183 6.04 5.44 2.69
C GLU A 183 6.34 5.73 4.15
N ASN A 184 5.67 5.01 5.06
CA ASN A 184 6.08 5.01 6.46
C ASN A 184 7.39 4.23 6.61
N LEU A 185 8.35 4.82 7.32
CA LEU A 185 9.71 4.28 7.44
C LEU A 185 10.07 3.92 8.88
N PRO A 186 11.01 2.98 9.10
CA PRO A 186 11.36 2.52 10.44
C PRO A 186 12.32 3.45 11.18
N ARG A 187 12.64 3.12 12.42
CA ARG A 187 13.73 3.63 13.28
C ARG A 187 13.74 5.15 13.44
N THR A 188 14.77 5.82 12.90
CA THR A 188 14.93 7.28 13.02
C THR A 188 14.43 8.04 11.79
N CYS A 189 13.98 7.38 10.75
CA CYS A 189 13.40 8.03 9.58
C CYS A 189 12.17 8.87 9.94
N LEU A 190 11.80 9.80 9.07
CA LEU A 190 10.54 10.52 9.15
C LEU A 190 9.39 9.61 8.68
N GLY A 191 8.19 9.83 9.24
CA GLY A 191 7.04 9.00 8.93
C GLY A 191 7.05 7.64 9.65
N ARG A 192 7.77 7.53 10.80
CA ARG A 192 7.91 6.28 11.59
C ARG A 192 6.65 5.86 12.36
N ASN A 193 5.62 6.69 12.34
CA ASN A 193 4.30 6.45 12.92
C ASN A 193 3.21 7.23 12.16
N SER A 194 1.96 6.99 12.50
CA SER A 194 0.80 7.62 11.86
C SER A 194 0.79 9.14 11.98
N ASP A 195 1.15 9.71 13.13
CA ASP A 195 1.17 11.16 13.36
C ASP A 195 2.15 11.84 12.40
N GLU A 196 3.39 11.33 12.31
CA GLU A 196 4.42 11.91 11.45
C GLU A 196 4.06 11.76 9.97
N ILE A 197 3.55 10.61 9.53
CA ILE A 197 3.19 10.43 8.12
C ILE A 197 2.04 11.35 7.72
N LEU A 198 1.04 11.53 8.57
CA LEU A 198 -0.07 12.45 8.34
C LEU A 198 0.38 13.91 8.37
N GLN A 199 1.31 14.29 9.25
CA GLN A 199 1.91 15.62 9.29
C GLN A 199 2.65 15.94 7.99
N LEU A 200 3.43 15.00 7.44
CA LEU A 200 4.15 15.17 6.18
C LEU A 200 3.24 15.49 4.99
N ILE A 201 2.02 14.94 4.98
CA ILE A 201 1.07 15.08 3.86
C ILE A 201 -0.14 15.96 4.18
N ALA A 202 -0.11 16.67 5.33
CA ALA A 202 -1.27 17.42 5.83
C ALA A 202 -1.79 18.48 4.83
N ASN A 203 -0.89 19.14 4.10
CA ASN A 203 -1.22 20.20 3.15
C ASN A 203 -1.49 19.68 1.73
N TYR A 204 -1.41 18.38 1.49
CA TYR A 204 -1.49 17.76 0.16
C TYR A 204 -2.53 16.64 0.16
N PRO A 205 -3.84 16.98 0.01
CA PRO A 205 -4.92 15.99 0.08
C PRO A 205 -4.85 14.91 -1.01
N GLU A 206 -4.20 15.19 -2.13
CA GLU A 206 -3.97 14.26 -3.23
C GLU A 206 -2.85 13.26 -3.00
N VAL A 207 -1.94 13.53 -2.04
CA VAL A 207 -0.84 12.63 -1.68
C VAL A 207 -1.37 11.56 -0.73
N MET A 208 -1.05 10.32 -1.01
CA MET A 208 -1.50 9.17 -0.23
C MET A 208 -0.35 8.54 0.56
N VAL A 209 -0.64 7.48 1.27
CA VAL A 209 0.33 6.72 2.06
C VAL A 209 0.61 5.38 1.37
N CYS A 210 1.90 5.04 1.24
CA CYS A 210 2.32 3.67 1.05
C CYS A 210 2.48 3.05 2.45
N PHE A 211 1.58 2.14 2.81
CA PHE A 211 1.66 1.47 4.10
C PHE A 211 2.57 0.25 4.04
N ASP A 212 3.79 0.39 4.54
CA ASP A 212 4.68 -0.75 4.77
C ASP A 212 4.40 -1.38 6.13
N SER A 213 3.98 -2.64 6.10
CA SER A 213 3.61 -3.41 7.28
C SER A 213 4.80 -3.79 8.17
N ASN A 214 6.01 -3.75 7.62
CA ASN A 214 7.26 -4.17 8.28
C ASN A 214 7.99 -3.01 8.97
N HIS A 215 7.58 -1.76 8.74
CA HIS A 215 8.26 -0.57 9.23
C HIS A 215 7.71 0.00 10.54
N LEU A 216 6.58 -0.52 11.06
CA LEU A 216 5.98 -0.04 12.31
C LEU A 216 6.64 -0.64 13.56
N LEU A 217 7.80 -0.09 13.95
CA LEU A 217 8.53 -0.56 15.13
C LEU A 217 8.02 0.05 16.45
N LYS A 218 7.37 1.23 16.39
CA LYS A 218 6.95 2.03 17.55
C LYS A 218 5.44 2.17 17.71
N GLU A 219 4.68 1.66 16.75
CA GLU A 219 3.23 1.72 16.72
C GLU A 219 2.67 0.38 16.27
N ASP A 220 1.44 0.05 16.65
CA ASP A 220 0.80 -1.15 16.13
C ASP A 220 -0.01 -0.86 14.86
N HIS A 221 -0.20 -1.91 14.04
CA HIS A 221 -0.93 -1.79 12.77
C HIS A 221 -2.38 -1.32 12.97
N ALA A 222 -3.01 -1.70 14.08
CA ALA A 222 -4.40 -1.33 14.34
C ALA A 222 -4.55 0.17 14.51
N HIS A 223 -3.68 0.78 15.31
CA HIS A 223 -3.67 2.22 15.51
C HIS A 223 -3.32 2.97 14.22
N PHE A 224 -2.32 2.50 13.48
CA PHE A 224 -1.96 3.09 12.19
C PHE A 224 -3.15 3.13 11.22
N PHE A 225 -3.87 2.01 11.07
CA PHE A 225 -5.08 1.96 10.23
C PHE A 225 -6.18 2.93 10.71
N GLU A 226 -6.36 3.08 12.02
CA GLU A 226 -7.36 3.98 12.59
C GLU A 226 -7.04 5.45 12.28
N GLN A 227 -5.77 5.83 12.33
CA GLN A 227 -5.33 7.21 12.06
C GLN A 227 -5.26 7.52 10.57
N VAL A 228 -4.62 6.65 9.79
CA VAL A 228 -4.38 6.89 8.35
C VAL A 228 -5.65 6.67 7.52
N GLY A 229 -6.48 5.71 7.91
CA GLY A 229 -7.80 5.48 7.31
C GLY A 229 -7.75 5.32 5.79
N ASN A 230 -8.54 6.13 5.08
CA ASN A 230 -8.68 6.10 3.62
C ASN A 230 -7.53 6.80 2.85
N ARG A 231 -6.47 7.24 3.55
CA ARG A 231 -5.27 7.81 2.92
C ARG A 231 -4.29 6.74 2.42
N ILE A 232 -4.60 5.45 2.56
CA ILE A 232 -3.77 4.36 2.04
C ILE A 232 -3.96 4.25 0.53
N GLY A 233 -2.91 4.59 -0.24
CA GLY A 233 -2.88 4.52 -1.71
C GLY A 233 -2.25 3.25 -2.25
N THR A 234 -1.30 2.67 -1.52
CA THR A 234 -0.68 1.38 -1.78
C THR A 234 -0.15 0.76 -0.49
N ILE A 235 0.25 -0.50 -0.53
CA ILE A 235 0.85 -1.21 0.60
C ILE A 235 2.12 -1.94 0.18
N HIS A 236 3.07 -2.06 1.11
CA HIS A 236 4.15 -3.03 1.06
C HIS A 236 3.91 -4.07 2.16
N ALA A 237 3.74 -5.32 1.74
CA ALA A 237 3.37 -6.41 2.63
C ALA A 237 4.56 -7.34 2.86
N SER A 238 5.03 -7.38 4.08
CA SER A 238 6.01 -8.34 4.57
C SER A 238 5.87 -8.52 6.08
N ASP A 239 6.43 -9.57 6.64
CA ASP A 239 6.33 -9.87 8.07
C ASP A 239 7.65 -9.55 8.80
N TYR A 240 7.58 -9.40 10.12
CA TYR A 240 8.72 -9.00 10.95
C TYR A 240 8.53 -9.43 12.41
N ASP A 241 9.55 -9.14 13.24
CA ASP A 241 9.54 -9.45 14.70
C ASP A 241 9.25 -8.23 15.60
N ARG A 242 8.89 -7.08 15.01
CA ARG A 242 8.71 -5.79 15.68
C ARG A 242 9.97 -5.24 16.37
N LYS A 243 11.11 -5.88 16.19
CA LYS A 243 12.41 -5.39 16.71
C LYS A 243 13.17 -4.61 15.65
N ASP A 244 13.06 -5.07 14.41
CA ASP A 244 13.65 -4.43 13.25
C ASP A 244 12.88 -4.81 11.97
N GLU A 245 13.11 -4.11 10.87
CA GLU A 245 12.59 -4.51 9.56
C GLU A 245 13.23 -5.83 9.12
N ARG A 246 12.42 -6.77 8.63
CA ARG A 246 12.86 -8.13 8.27
C ARG A 246 12.56 -8.48 6.83
N HIS A 247 11.46 -7.96 6.29
CA HIS A 247 10.91 -8.33 4.98
C HIS A 247 10.72 -9.85 4.83
N TRP A 248 10.20 -10.49 5.88
CA TRP A 248 9.89 -11.91 5.89
C TRP A 248 8.61 -12.23 5.15
N LEU A 249 8.48 -13.49 4.74
CA LEU A 249 7.22 -14.00 4.20
C LEU A 249 6.10 -13.90 5.24
N PRO A 250 4.87 -13.51 4.86
CA PRO A 250 3.73 -13.50 5.77
C PRO A 250 3.51 -14.82 6.50
N GLY A 251 3.37 -14.73 7.81
CA GLY A 251 3.23 -15.86 8.74
C GLY A 251 4.55 -16.39 9.30
N LYS A 252 5.69 -15.76 8.97
CA LYS A 252 6.99 -16.03 9.65
C LYS A 252 7.22 -15.12 10.86
N GLY A 253 6.52 -13.99 10.94
CA GLY A 253 6.66 -12.99 12.00
C GLY A 253 5.45 -12.91 12.92
N ILE A 254 5.16 -11.70 13.40
CA ILE A 254 4.17 -11.45 14.45
C ILE A 254 2.85 -10.85 13.95
N ILE A 255 2.73 -10.50 12.65
CA ILE A 255 1.55 -9.82 12.14
C ILE A 255 0.35 -10.75 12.16
N ASP A 256 -0.75 -10.32 12.82
CA ASP A 256 -2.06 -10.94 12.63
C ASP A 256 -2.64 -10.52 11.28
N TRP A 257 -2.37 -11.34 10.26
CA TRP A 257 -2.81 -11.07 8.89
C TRP A 257 -4.33 -11.08 8.74
N SER A 258 -5.07 -11.77 9.60
CA SER A 258 -6.53 -11.74 9.58
C SER A 258 -7.07 -10.39 10.02
N ASP A 259 -6.52 -9.83 11.10
CA ASP A 259 -6.86 -8.49 11.57
C ASP A 259 -6.37 -7.41 10.58
N PHE A 260 -5.16 -7.56 10.07
CA PHE A 260 -4.59 -6.66 9.05
C PHE A 260 -5.50 -6.55 7.83
N LEU A 261 -5.92 -7.66 7.24
CA LEU A 261 -6.80 -7.69 6.07
C LEU A 261 -8.20 -7.12 6.37
N ARG A 262 -8.72 -7.36 7.56
CA ARG A 262 -9.99 -6.78 8.00
C ARG A 262 -9.91 -5.25 8.05
N LYS A 263 -8.85 -4.70 8.64
CA LYS A 263 -8.61 -3.26 8.74
C LYS A 263 -8.29 -2.63 7.39
N LEU A 264 -7.51 -3.29 6.56
CA LEU A 264 -7.23 -2.85 5.19
C LEU A 264 -8.52 -2.75 4.36
N LYS A 265 -9.44 -3.69 4.51
CA LYS A 265 -10.77 -3.61 3.89
C LYS A 265 -11.59 -2.45 4.44
N GLN A 266 -11.55 -2.21 5.74
CA GLN A 266 -12.27 -1.10 6.40
C GLN A 266 -11.74 0.27 5.97
N SER A 267 -10.45 0.39 5.65
CA SER A 267 -9.86 1.62 5.11
C SER A 267 -10.35 1.97 3.69
N GLY A 268 -11.06 1.05 3.02
CA GLY A 268 -11.52 1.22 1.65
C GLY A 268 -10.47 0.88 0.58
N TYR A 269 -9.29 0.40 0.99
CA TYR A 269 -8.26 -0.01 0.04
C TYR A 269 -8.73 -1.20 -0.81
N ASN A 270 -8.58 -1.09 -2.11
CA ASN A 270 -8.99 -2.09 -3.11
C ASN A 270 -7.91 -2.33 -4.19
N GLY A 271 -6.69 -1.87 -3.93
CA GLY A 271 -5.55 -1.99 -4.84
C GLY A 271 -4.87 -3.36 -4.81
N VAL A 272 -3.65 -3.39 -5.29
CA VAL A 272 -2.79 -4.58 -5.35
C VAL A 272 -2.19 -4.86 -3.98
N PHE A 273 -2.20 -6.12 -3.55
CA PHE A 273 -1.46 -6.57 -2.37
C PHE A 273 -0.01 -6.77 -2.79
N MET A 274 0.79 -5.71 -2.64
CA MET A 274 2.16 -5.66 -3.11
C MET A 274 3.10 -6.27 -2.08
N TYR A 275 3.79 -7.33 -2.44
CA TYR A 275 4.77 -7.99 -1.58
C TYR A 275 6.16 -7.39 -1.79
N GLU A 276 6.76 -6.94 -0.70
CA GLU A 276 8.15 -6.53 -0.65
C GLU A 276 8.92 -7.49 0.27
N ILE A 277 9.39 -8.57 -0.31
CA ILE A 277 10.09 -9.64 0.41
C ILE A 277 11.56 -9.60 0.06
N ARG A 278 12.42 -9.71 1.07
CA ARG A 278 13.87 -9.80 0.86
C ARG A 278 14.21 -11.07 0.05
N SER A 279 15.02 -10.94 -0.97
CA SER A 279 15.35 -12.05 -1.89
C SER A 279 15.94 -13.29 -1.21
N SER A 280 16.58 -13.11 -0.04
CA SER A 280 17.11 -14.22 0.78
C SER A 280 16.03 -14.99 1.56
N GLU A 281 14.80 -14.47 1.62
CA GLU A 281 13.71 -15.05 2.41
C GLU A 281 12.81 -15.99 1.62
N VAL A 282 13.00 -16.05 0.30
CA VAL A 282 12.22 -16.90 -0.60
C VAL A 282 13.12 -17.59 -1.63
N ASP A 283 12.87 -18.87 -1.85
CA ASP A 283 13.53 -19.65 -2.90
C ASP A 283 12.81 -19.51 -4.25
N SER A 284 11.54 -19.12 -4.21
CA SER A 284 10.72 -18.94 -5.41
C SER A 284 9.53 -17.99 -5.17
N ILE A 285 9.07 -17.34 -6.24
CA ILE A 285 7.88 -16.49 -6.24
C ILE A 285 6.61 -17.26 -5.85
N GLN A 286 6.55 -18.56 -6.16
CA GLN A 286 5.44 -19.42 -5.76
C GLN A 286 5.23 -19.47 -4.24
N GLN A 287 6.29 -19.29 -3.44
CA GLN A 287 6.14 -19.21 -1.97
C GLN A 287 5.36 -17.97 -1.55
N ILE A 288 5.55 -16.83 -2.24
CA ILE A 288 4.79 -15.60 -2.00
C ILE A 288 3.32 -15.82 -2.35
N VAL A 289 3.04 -16.41 -3.51
CA VAL A 289 1.65 -16.69 -3.94
C VAL A 289 0.96 -17.68 -3.00
N LYS A 290 1.66 -18.71 -2.53
CA LYS A 290 1.12 -19.64 -1.52
C LYS A 290 0.83 -18.93 -0.19
N ALA A 291 1.71 -18.03 0.26
CA ALA A 291 1.49 -17.23 1.46
C ALA A 291 0.27 -16.31 1.27
N HIS A 292 0.15 -15.63 0.12
CA HIS A 292 -1.02 -14.82 -0.22
C HIS A 292 -2.32 -15.62 -0.13
N HIS A 293 -2.39 -16.78 -0.78
CA HIS A 293 -3.57 -17.63 -0.75
C HIS A 293 -3.94 -18.06 0.68
N ARG A 294 -2.94 -18.35 1.52
CA ARG A 294 -3.15 -18.72 2.92
C ARG A 294 -3.74 -17.57 3.73
N ILE A 295 -3.19 -16.36 3.62
CA ILE A 295 -3.65 -15.22 4.43
C ILE A 295 -4.95 -14.62 3.90
N VAL A 296 -5.12 -14.47 2.58
CA VAL A 296 -6.29 -13.83 1.96
C VAL A 296 -7.48 -14.77 1.85
N LEU A 297 -7.27 -16.06 1.61
CA LEU A 297 -8.35 -17.04 1.44
C LEU A 297 -8.68 -17.80 2.72
N GLY A 298 -7.97 -17.54 3.83
CA GLY A 298 -8.18 -18.23 5.11
C GLY A 298 -7.95 -19.76 5.01
N LYS A 299 -7.29 -20.22 3.96
CA LYS A 299 -6.91 -21.62 3.80
C LYS A 299 -5.68 -21.89 4.66
N GLN A 300 -5.91 -22.10 5.96
CA GLN A 300 -4.97 -22.86 6.75
C GLN A 300 -5.03 -24.29 6.21
N LYS A 301 -3.87 -24.72 5.63
CA LYS A 301 -3.52 -26.07 5.12
C LYS A 301 -4.64 -26.89 4.52
#